data_d488ff44d20f80362e5ce90473dd7b77
#
_entry.id   d488ff44d20f80362e5ce90473dd7b77
#
_cell.length_a   1.000
_cell.length_b   1.000
_cell.length_c   1.000
_cell.angle_alpha   90.00
_cell.angle_beta   90.00
_cell.angle_gamma   90.00
#
_symmetry.space_group_name_H-M   'P 1'
#
loop_
_entity.id
_entity.type
_entity.pdbx_description
1 polymer ?
#
loop_
_entity_poly.entity_id
_entity_poly.type
_entity_poly.pdbx_seq_one_letter_code
_entity_poly.pdbx_strand_id
1 'polypeptide(L)'
;MKILIGILLCIIAIVGVFLLLLLLGIGLMSYRNRRYWNFVKTSQPIEEKYTALGKYDVSCTEFKTETDTCKKYEIWYPSEMKEDSSTYPLVIMVNGTGITASKYKSVFKHLASWGFIVVGNEDENSRTGASTSATLDFMLNLNKDSNSDFYGKIDVNNIGVSGHSQGGVGTINAVTNYENGSYYKAMYTASTTSSFWGQEDKLGTDWSYDVSKISIPYFMVTGTGPFDAGTAKDITAIEGQGICPLWSISKNYNHIPDIVTKVMARRVNTDHGAMLFNVDGYMTSWFMWILKGDEEAANAFIGNDAEIIKNPLYQDTQINVITK
;
A
#
# COMPACT_ATOMS: atom_id res chain seq x y z
N MET A 1 30.13 -51.57 2.75
CA MET A 1 30.78 -50.24 2.90
C MET A 1 30.70 -49.39 1.61
N LYS A 2 31.20 -49.84 0.45
CA LYS A 2 31.19 -49.05 -0.82
C LYS A 2 29.76 -48.65 -1.31
N ILE A 3 28.78 -49.55 -1.21
CA ILE A 3 27.40 -49.28 -1.60
C ILE A 3 26.77 -48.21 -0.70
N LEU A 4 27.02 -48.27 0.61
CA LEU A 4 26.50 -47.28 1.57
C LEU A 4 27.08 -45.88 1.31
N ILE A 5 28.36 -45.78 0.98
CA ILE A 5 29.02 -44.53 0.59
C ILE A 5 28.44 -44.00 -0.71
N GLY A 6 28.19 -44.88 -1.70
CA GLY A 6 27.53 -44.46 -2.96
C GLY A 6 26.14 -43.90 -2.73
N ILE A 7 25.33 -44.54 -1.91
CA ILE A 7 23.97 -44.02 -1.55
C ILE A 7 24.07 -42.67 -0.85
N LEU A 8 25.01 -42.52 0.10
CA LEU A 8 25.19 -41.27 0.82
C LEU A 8 25.59 -40.12 -0.13
N LEU A 9 26.51 -40.37 -1.07
CA LEU A 9 26.91 -39.38 -2.06
C LEU A 9 25.76 -38.99 -2.99
N CYS A 10 24.92 -39.95 -3.40
CA CYS A 10 23.72 -39.64 -4.17
C CYS A 10 22.72 -38.76 -3.39
N ILE A 11 22.50 -39.05 -2.10
CA ILE A 11 21.62 -38.23 -1.26
C ILE A 11 22.18 -36.81 -1.12
N ILE A 12 23.48 -36.68 -0.85
CA ILE A 12 24.13 -35.37 -0.76
C ILE A 12 24.00 -34.59 -2.07
N ALA A 13 24.18 -35.24 -3.22
CA ALA A 13 24.02 -34.60 -4.53
C ALA A 13 22.57 -34.14 -4.76
N ILE A 14 21.55 -34.94 -4.44
CA ILE A 14 20.14 -34.61 -4.57
C ILE A 14 19.79 -33.42 -3.68
N VAL A 15 20.22 -33.45 -2.41
CA VAL A 15 20.01 -32.34 -1.46
C VAL A 15 20.69 -31.06 -1.95
N GLY A 16 21.92 -31.18 -2.48
CA GLY A 16 22.66 -30.04 -3.06
C GLY A 16 21.93 -29.42 -4.25
N VAL A 17 21.43 -30.25 -5.17
CA VAL A 17 20.62 -29.78 -6.32
C VAL A 17 19.32 -29.11 -5.84
N PHE A 18 18.63 -29.71 -4.87
CA PHE A 18 17.40 -29.13 -4.31
C PHE A 18 17.65 -27.76 -3.67
N LEU A 19 18.70 -27.62 -2.86
CA LEU A 19 19.09 -26.35 -2.24
C LEU A 19 19.45 -25.30 -3.30
N LEU A 20 20.18 -25.70 -4.36
CA LEU A 20 20.50 -24.79 -5.46
C LEU A 20 19.24 -24.28 -6.17
N LEU A 21 18.30 -25.16 -6.49
CA LEU A 21 17.03 -24.80 -7.11
C LEU A 21 16.20 -23.88 -6.20
N LEU A 22 16.20 -24.13 -4.90
CA LEU A 22 15.54 -23.27 -3.91
C LEU A 22 16.15 -21.86 -3.89
N LEU A 23 17.49 -21.77 -3.84
CA LEU A 23 18.20 -20.49 -3.87
C LEU A 23 17.97 -19.72 -5.18
N LEU A 24 17.97 -20.42 -6.31
CA LEU A 24 17.62 -19.82 -7.61
C LEU A 24 16.18 -19.29 -7.63
N GLY A 25 15.23 -20.06 -7.07
CA GLY A 25 13.84 -19.67 -6.95
C GLY A 25 13.67 -18.40 -6.08
N ILE A 26 14.33 -18.36 -4.93
CA ILE A 26 14.34 -17.18 -4.04
C ILE A 26 14.96 -15.98 -4.75
N GLY A 27 16.07 -16.17 -5.44
CA GLY A 27 16.74 -15.11 -6.22
C GLY A 27 15.86 -14.54 -7.32
N LEU A 28 15.17 -15.40 -8.08
CA LEU A 28 14.24 -14.98 -9.13
C LEU A 28 13.02 -14.25 -8.55
N MET A 29 12.45 -14.75 -7.46
CA MET A 29 11.34 -14.10 -6.78
C MET A 29 11.74 -12.71 -6.27
N SER A 30 12.91 -12.60 -5.64
CA SER A 30 13.46 -11.32 -5.19
C SER A 30 13.70 -10.34 -6.35
N TYR A 31 14.21 -10.82 -7.48
CA TYR A 31 14.39 -10.01 -8.69
C TYR A 31 13.05 -9.50 -9.22
N ARG A 32 12.04 -10.38 -9.32
CA ARG A 32 10.69 -10.01 -9.76
C ARG A 32 10.05 -8.99 -8.82
N ASN A 33 10.12 -9.18 -7.52
CA ASN A 33 9.55 -8.24 -6.55
C ASN A 33 10.22 -6.86 -6.61
N ARG A 34 11.54 -6.80 -6.86
CA ARG A 34 12.25 -5.52 -7.02
C ARG A 34 11.95 -4.78 -8.31
N ARG A 35 11.37 -5.45 -9.31
CA ARG A 35 11.00 -4.91 -10.63
C ARG A 35 9.60 -5.35 -11.03
N TYR A 36 8.68 -5.43 -10.07
CA TYR A 36 7.33 -5.99 -10.25
C TYR A 36 6.59 -5.31 -11.40
N TRP A 37 6.78 -4.02 -11.66
CA TRP A 37 6.17 -3.27 -12.77
C TRP A 37 6.44 -3.87 -14.15
N ASN A 38 7.47 -4.70 -14.31
CA ASN A 38 7.75 -5.44 -15.55
C ASN A 38 7.00 -6.78 -15.62
N PHE A 39 6.33 -7.22 -14.56
CA PHE A 39 5.76 -8.55 -14.43
C PHE A 39 4.29 -8.55 -13.99
N VAL A 40 3.77 -7.42 -13.55
CA VAL A 40 2.36 -7.28 -13.19
C VAL A 40 1.52 -7.40 -14.46
N LYS A 41 0.50 -8.22 -14.39
CA LYS A 41 -0.48 -8.35 -15.47
C LYS A 41 -1.43 -7.16 -15.41
N THR A 42 -1.51 -6.43 -16.50
CA THR A 42 -2.47 -5.35 -16.75
C THR A 42 -3.41 -5.74 -17.87
N SER A 43 -4.53 -5.08 -18.03
CA SER A 43 -5.47 -5.34 -19.11
C SER A 43 -6.13 -4.09 -19.70
N GLN A 44 -5.82 -2.92 -19.14
CA GLN A 44 -6.39 -1.65 -19.56
C GLN A 44 -5.29 -0.57 -19.67
N PRO A 45 -5.43 0.41 -20.55
CA PRO A 45 -4.38 1.39 -20.85
C PRO A 45 -3.93 2.24 -19.65
N ILE A 46 -4.88 2.70 -18.80
CA ILE A 46 -4.53 3.52 -17.62
C ILE A 46 -3.82 2.65 -16.58
N GLU A 47 -4.34 1.44 -16.30
CA GLU A 47 -3.67 0.49 -15.42
C GLU A 47 -2.25 0.21 -15.91
N GLU A 48 -2.05 -0.05 -17.22
CA GLU A 48 -0.73 -0.33 -17.80
C GLU A 48 0.22 0.87 -17.65
N LYS A 49 -0.25 2.06 -18.02
CA LYS A 49 0.53 3.30 -17.93
C LYS A 49 1.05 3.54 -16.53
N TYR A 50 0.16 3.49 -15.53
CA TYR A 50 0.53 3.81 -14.15
C TYR A 50 1.15 2.63 -13.39
N THR A 51 1.18 1.42 -13.96
CA THR A 51 2.00 0.30 -13.48
C THR A 51 3.46 0.44 -13.90
N ALA A 52 3.75 1.07 -15.04
CA ALA A 52 5.11 1.35 -15.47
C ALA A 52 5.80 2.37 -14.54
N LEU A 53 7.14 2.43 -14.55
CA LEU A 53 7.86 3.52 -13.89
C LEU A 53 7.50 4.87 -14.51
N GLY A 54 7.38 5.87 -13.66
CA GLY A 54 7.25 7.26 -14.08
C GLY A 54 8.55 7.83 -14.68
N LYS A 55 8.53 9.11 -15.00
CA LYS A 55 9.63 9.78 -15.74
C LYS A 55 10.82 10.21 -14.88
N TYR A 56 10.68 10.20 -13.54
CA TYR A 56 11.69 10.73 -12.65
C TYR A 56 12.72 9.67 -12.25
N ASP A 57 13.99 10.03 -12.29
CA ASP A 57 15.01 9.31 -11.56
C ASP A 57 14.77 9.44 -10.05
N VAL A 58 15.13 8.41 -9.29
CA VAL A 58 14.75 8.31 -7.88
C VAL A 58 15.96 8.20 -6.98
N SER A 59 16.00 9.07 -5.99
CA SER A 59 16.94 9.05 -4.86
C SER A 59 16.25 8.57 -3.59
N CYS A 60 17.03 8.07 -2.62
CA CYS A 60 16.54 7.74 -1.29
C CYS A 60 17.50 8.21 -0.22
N THR A 61 16.95 8.50 0.96
CA THR A 61 17.72 8.82 2.17
C THR A 61 17.05 8.17 3.38
N GLU A 62 17.83 7.99 4.44
CA GLU A 62 17.36 7.39 5.68
C GLU A 62 17.69 8.31 6.86
N PHE A 63 16.74 8.44 7.79
CA PHE A 63 16.92 9.16 9.05
C PHE A 63 16.70 8.20 10.21
N LYS A 64 17.72 8.03 11.04
CA LYS A 64 17.57 7.31 12.31
C LYS A 64 16.77 8.15 13.28
N THR A 65 15.91 7.52 14.06
CA THR A 65 15.15 8.16 15.13
C THR A 65 15.48 7.49 16.46
N GLU A 66 15.41 8.25 17.54
CA GLU A 66 15.59 7.74 18.90
C GLU A 66 14.31 7.09 19.45
N THR A 67 13.19 7.18 18.70
CA THR A 67 11.95 6.51 19.11
C THR A 67 12.03 5.02 18.81
N ASP A 68 11.82 4.19 19.83
CA ASP A 68 11.85 2.72 19.74
C ASP A 68 10.84 2.17 18.73
N THR A 69 9.75 2.88 18.49
CA THR A 69 8.67 2.47 17.59
C THR A 69 9.05 2.66 16.12
N CYS A 70 9.44 3.88 15.74
CA CYS A 70 9.74 4.19 14.32
C CYS A 70 11.13 3.73 13.91
N LYS A 71 12.11 3.70 14.83
CA LYS A 71 13.52 3.30 14.65
C LYS A 71 14.24 4.06 13.55
N LYS A 72 13.65 4.16 12.36
CA LYS A 72 14.20 4.79 11.17
C LYS A 72 13.06 5.24 10.26
N TYR A 73 13.27 6.36 9.56
CA TYR A 73 12.48 6.78 8.41
C TYR A 73 13.25 6.52 7.13
N GLU A 74 12.60 5.94 6.13
CA GLU A 74 13.14 5.74 4.78
C GLU A 74 12.32 6.62 3.82
N ILE A 75 13.00 7.55 3.10
CA ILE A 75 12.36 8.55 2.24
C ILE A 75 12.89 8.37 0.82
N TRP A 76 11.97 8.21 -0.13
CA TRP A 76 12.24 8.11 -1.56
C TRP A 76 11.65 9.32 -2.26
N TYR A 77 12.37 9.91 -3.22
CA TYR A 77 11.97 11.15 -3.86
C TYR A 77 12.58 11.30 -5.25
N PRO A 78 12.00 12.14 -6.16
CA PRO A 78 12.61 12.50 -7.43
C PRO A 78 14.00 13.09 -7.23
N SER A 79 15.01 12.59 -7.93
CA SER A 79 16.42 13.02 -7.73
C SER A 79 16.58 14.51 -7.99
N GLU A 80 15.83 15.08 -8.94
CA GLU A 80 15.86 16.51 -9.29
C GLU A 80 15.28 17.43 -8.22
N MET A 81 14.54 16.90 -7.23
CA MET A 81 13.95 17.68 -6.14
C MET A 81 14.96 18.60 -5.43
N LYS A 82 16.22 18.17 -5.34
CA LYS A 82 17.27 18.96 -4.69
C LYS A 82 17.70 20.19 -5.49
N GLU A 83 17.51 20.17 -6.79
CA GLU A 83 18.02 21.19 -7.73
C GLU A 83 16.94 22.18 -8.17
N ASP A 84 15.66 21.76 -8.15
CA ASP A 84 14.56 22.61 -8.57
C ASP A 84 13.91 23.39 -7.41
N SER A 85 13.02 24.33 -7.72
CA SER A 85 12.25 25.09 -6.74
C SER A 85 10.82 24.55 -6.53
N SER A 86 10.50 23.41 -7.15
CA SER A 86 9.16 22.83 -7.10
C SER A 86 8.87 22.18 -5.75
N THR A 87 7.59 22.08 -5.42
CA THR A 87 7.09 21.26 -4.32
C THR A 87 6.52 19.95 -4.85
N TYR A 88 6.58 18.91 -4.04
CA TYR A 88 6.17 17.56 -4.39
C TYR A 88 5.12 17.04 -3.41
N PRO A 89 4.04 16.41 -3.88
CA PRO A 89 3.10 15.72 -3.00
C PRO A 89 3.80 14.64 -2.18
N LEU A 90 3.36 14.46 -0.93
CA LEU A 90 3.88 13.46 -0.01
C LEU A 90 2.93 12.25 0.05
N VAL A 91 3.46 11.03 0.04
CA VAL A 91 2.69 9.81 0.35
C VAL A 91 3.36 9.08 1.50
N ILE A 92 2.60 8.84 2.57
CA ILE A 92 3.06 8.04 3.71
C ILE A 92 2.59 6.59 3.51
N MET A 93 3.55 5.65 3.60
CA MET A 93 3.30 4.22 3.47
C MET A 93 3.26 3.58 4.85
N VAL A 94 2.13 2.97 5.19
CA VAL A 94 1.85 2.36 6.50
C VAL A 94 2.07 0.86 6.44
N ASN A 95 2.87 0.35 7.37
CA ASN A 95 3.38 -1.02 7.34
C ASN A 95 2.32 -2.09 7.63
N GLY A 96 2.42 -3.24 6.94
CA GLY A 96 1.72 -4.47 7.32
C GLY A 96 2.36 -5.12 8.56
N THR A 97 1.71 -6.16 9.10
CA THR A 97 2.19 -6.91 10.27
C THR A 97 3.59 -7.49 10.03
N GLY A 98 4.55 -7.14 10.88
CA GLY A 98 5.92 -7.64 10.80
C GLY A 98 6.70 -7.23 9.55
N ILE A 99 6.19 -6.25 8.80
CA ILE A 99 6.81 -5.75 7.57
C ILE A 99 7.15 -4.27 7.75
N THR A 100 8.42 -3.94 7.61
CA THR A 100 8.95 -2.58 7.76
C THR A 100 9.10 -1.86 6.43
N ALA A 101 9.26 -0.53 6.43
CA ALA A 101 9.46 0.28 5.23
C ALA A 101 10.56 -0.27 4.30
N SER A 102 11.65 -0.78 4.89
CA SER A 102 12.75 -1.38 4.13
C SER A 102 12.37 -2.59 3.27
N LYS A 103 11.18 -3.17 3.47
CA LYS A 103 10.62 -4.24 2.63
C LYS A 103 9.80 -3.73 1.45
N TYR A 104 9.39 -2.47 1.46
CA TYR A 104 8.56 -1.84 0.42
C TYR A 104 9.35 -1.03 -0.62
N LYS A 105 10.67 -1.12 -0.64
CA LYS A 105 11.57 -0.28 -1.47
C LYS A 105 11.15 -0.17 -2.94
N SER A 106 10.65 -1.23 -3.54
CA SER A 106 10.19 -1.19 -4.93
C SER A 106 8.92 -0.36 -5.12
N VAL A 107 7.98 -0.42 -4.18
CA VAL A 107 6.75 0.38 -4.20
C VAL A 107 7.07 1.86 -3.98
N PHE A 108 7.96 2.16 -3.02
CA PHE A 108 8.43 3.53 -2.77
C PHE A 108 9.12 4.11 -4.00
N LYS A 109 10.04 3.33 -4.62
CA LYS A 109 10.70 3.73 -5.86
C LYS A 109 9.70 4.01 -6.98
N HIS A 110 8.69 3.15 -7.11
CA HIS A 110 7.67 3.29 -8.13
C HIS A 110 6.91 4.61 -7.98
N LEU A 111 6.31 4.86 -6.82
CA LEU A 111 5.61 6.12 -6.55
C LEU A 111 6.51 7.36 -6.70
N ALA A 112 7.76 7.29 -6.19
CA ALA A 112 8.70 8.40 -6.33
C ALA A 112 9.05 8.70 -7.79
N SER A 113 9.09 7.66 -8.67
CA SER A 113 9.29 7.85 -10.12
C SER A 113 8.14 8.62 -10.79
N TRP A 114 6.97 8.67 -10.17
CA TRP A 114 5.81 9.46 -10.59
C TRP A 114 5.78 10.86 -9.98
N GLY A 115 6.83 11.25 -9.25
CA GLY A 115 7.00 12.60 -8.72
C GLY A 115 6.34 12.80 -7.36
N PHE A 116 6.36 11.79 -6.51
CA PHE A 116 5.98 11.87 -5.11
C PHE A 116 7.21 11.81 -4.20
N ILE A 117 7.15 12.48 -3.06
CA ILE A 117 7.98 12.12 -1.91
C ILE A 117 7.25 10.99 -1.19
N VAL A 118 7.93 9.88 -0.95
CA VAL A 118 7.33 8.68 -0.33
C VAL A 118 8.12 8.35 0.94
N VAL A 119 7.45 8.18 2.06
CA VAL A 119 8.08 7.90 3.34
C VAL A 119 7.40 6.75 4.07
N GLY A 120 8.19 5.96 4.76
CA GLY A 120 7.75 4.95 5.71
C GLY A 120 8.73 4.84 6.88
N ASN A 121 8.35 4.09 7.89
CA ASN A 121 9.13 3.83 9.10
C ASN A 121 9.33 2.33 9.34
N GLU A 122 10.03 1.95 10.40
CA GLU A 122 10.31 0.55 10.74
C GLU A 122 9.34 -0.02 11.80
N ASP A 123 8.19 0.61 12.06
CA ASP A 123 7.18 0.07 12.98
C ASP A 123 6.49 -1.16 12.37
N GLU A 124 6.59 -2.28 13.04
CA GLU A 124 5.96 -3.55 12.64
C GLU A 124 4.51 -3.67 13.16
N ASN A 125 4.03 -2.68 13.94
CA ASN A 125 2.74 -2.67 14.64
C ASN A 125 1.94 -1.39 14.38
N SER A 126 1.84 -0.96 13.14
CA SER A 126 1.31 0.35 12.73
C SER A 126 -0.20 0.56 12.92
N ARG A 127 -0.97 -0.47 13.33
CA ARG A 127 -2.45 -0.49 13.34
C ARG A 127 -3.15 0.64 14.09
N THR A 128 -2.52 1.19 15.11
CA THR A 128 -3.11 2.32 15.86
C THR A 128 -3.04 3.65 15.12
N GLY A 129 -2.21 3.75 14.07
CA GLY A 129 -1.95 4.99 13.36
C GLY A 129 -0.91 5.91 14.01
N ALA A 130 -0.45 5.59 15.24
CA ALA A 130 0.47 6.45 16.00
C ALA A 130 1.80 6.71 15.28
N SER A 131 2.45 5.65 14.80
CA SER A 131 3.70 5.78 14.04
C SER A 131 3.53 6.47 12.70
N THR A 132 2.34 6.35 12.08
CA THR A 132 1.98 7.06 10.85
C THR A 132 1.82 8.55 11.11
N SER A 133 1.12 8.93 12.19
CA SER A 133 1.00 10.32 12.64
C SER A 133 2.37 10.93 12.96
N ALA A 134 3.23 10.22 13.71
CA ALA A 134 4.60 10.65 13.99
C ALA A 134 5.45 10.82 12.72
N THR A 135 5.26 9.95 11.71
CA THR A 135 5.95 10.06 10.41
C THR A 135 5.52 11.33 9.67
N LEU A 136 4.24 11.68 9.71
CA LEU A 136 3.75 12.94 9.13
C LEU A 136 4.38 14.15 9.82
N ASP A 137 4.36 14.20 11.15
CA ASP A 137 4.97 15.30 11.91
C ASP A 137 6.47 15.44 11.62
N PHE A 138 7.20 14.32 11.52
CA PHE A 138 8.60 14.31 11.13
C PHE A 138 8.81 14.96 9.75
N MET A 139 8.02 14.59 8.74
CA MET A 139 8.12 15.16 7.40
C MET A 139 7.76 16.66 7.37
N LEU A 140 6.71 17.07 8.09
CA LEU A 140 6.33 18.48 8.22
C LEU A 140 7.43 19.31 8.91
N ASN A 141 8.15 18.72 9.86
CA ASN A 141 9.29 19.37 10.51
C ASN A 141 10.48 19.49 9.56
N LEU A 142 10.83 18.44 8.78
CA LEU A 142 11.84 18.53 7.74
C LEU A 142 11.52 19.62 6.70
N ASN A 143 10.25 19.80 6.36
CA ASN A 143 9.82 20.83 5.42
C ASN A 143 9.98 22.26 5.95
N LYS A 144 10.07 22.44 7.27
CA LYS A 144 10.27 23.73 7.95
C LYS A 144 11.72 24.01 8.33
N ASP A 145 12.56 22.99 8.41
CA ASP A 145 13.96 23.11 8.80
C ASP A 145 14.82 23.56 7.62
N SER A 146 15.35 24.79 7.69
CA SER A 146 16.21 25.36 6.65
C SER A 146 17.52 24.60 6.39
N ASN A 147 17.91 23.69 7.29
CA ASN A 147 19.08 22.82 7.12
C ASN A 147 18.74 21.48 6.45
N SER A 148 17.46 21.20 6.20
CA SER A 148 17.00 19.97 5.59
C SER A 148 17.02 20.06 4.05
N ASP A 149 17.40 18.96 3.39
CA ASP A 149 17.21 18.79 1.94
C ASP A 149 15.73 18.87 1.51
N PHE A 150 14.81 18.74 2.47
CA PHE A 150 13.37 18.82 2.25
C PHE A 150 12.76 20.19 2.59
N TYR A 151 13.58 21.19 2.91
CA TYR A 151 13.10 22.53 3.24
C TYR A 151 12.28 23.14 2.10
N GLY A 152 10.99 23.42 2.34
CA GLY A 152 10.07 23.95 1.35
C GLY A 152 9.80 23.03 0.16
N LYS A 153 10.07 21.71 0.24
CA LYS A 153 9.91 20.77 -0.87
C LYS A 153 8.60 19.97 -0.83
N ILE A 154 7.96 19.89 0.33
CA ILE A 154 6.72 19.15 0.49
C ILE A 154 5.54 20.06 0.18
N ASP A 155 4.68 19.64 -0.75
CA ASP A 155 3.37 20.24 -0.95
C ASP A 155 2.42 19.80 0.17
N VAL A 156 2.32 20.61 1.20
CA VAL A 156 1.51 20.34 2.40
C VAL A 156 0.01 20.30 2.13
N ASN A 157 -0.44 20.79 0.96
CA ASN A 157 -1.83 20.74 0.55
C ASN A 157 -2.19 19.44 -0.20
N ASN A 158 -1.18 18.62 -0.54
CA ASN A 158 -1.34 17.40 -1.32
C ASN A 158 -0.59 16.23 -0.68
N ILE A 159 -1.10 15.78 0.48
CA ILE A 159 -0.55 14.65 1.23
C ILE A 159 -1.49 13.46 1.15
N GLY A 160 -0.94 12.30 0.75
CA GLY A 160 -1.64 11.02 0.71
C GLY A 160 -1.13 10.05 1.78
N VAL A 161 -1.94 9.05 2.06
CA VAL A 161 -1.58 7.94 2.95
C VAL A 161 -2.03 6.62 2.37
N SER A 162 -1.18 5.61 2.48
CA SER A 162 -1.42 4.27 1.92
C SER A 162 -1.00 3.18 2.89
N GLY A 163 -1.75 2.09 2.93
CA GLY A 163 -1.39 0.95 3.77
C GLY A 163 -1.91 -0.39 3.24
N HIS A 164 -1.24 -1.47 3.64
CA HIS A 164 -1.61 -2.84 3.31
C HIS A 164 -1.84 -3.64 4.58
N SER A 165 -2.87 -4.50 4.58
CA SER A 165 -3.13 -5.41 5.72
C SER A 165 -3.41 -4.63 7.02
N GLN A 166 -2.61 -4.88 8.07
CA GLN A 166 -2.58 -4.08 9.30
C GLN A 166 -2.37 -2.59 9.00
N GLY A 167 -1.51 -2.28 8.00
CA GLY A 167 -1.28 -0.90 7.56
C GLY A 167 -2.54 -0.22 7.04
N GLY A 168 -3.51 -0.97 6.50
CA GLY A 168 -4.83 -0.43 6.15
C GLY A 168 -5.60 0.05 7.37
N VAL A 169 -5.56 -0.71 8.48
CA VAL A 169 -6.12 -0.28 9.78
C VAL A 169 -5.42 0.97 10.29
N GLY A 170 -4.07 0.97 10.29
CA GLY A 170 -3.26 2.12 10.69
C GLY A 170 -3.49 3.36 9.83
N THR A 171 -3.73 3.19 8.53
CA THR A 171 -4.08 4.27 7.60
C THR A 171 -5.40 4.94 8.00
N ILE A 172 -6.45 4.15 8.24
CA ILE A 172 -7.75 4.68 8.67
C ILE A 172 -7.60 5.41 10.02
N ASN A 173 -6.93 4.77 10.99
CA ASN A 173 -6.73 5.35 12.31
C ASN A 173 -5.88 6.63 12.28
N ALA A 174 -4.84 6.72 11.44
CA ALA A 174 -4.03 7.93 11.27
C ALA A 174 -4.86 9.11 10.75
N VAL A 175 -5.79 8.84 9.84
CA VAL A 175 -6.69 9.89 9.28
C VAL A 175 -7.76 10.31 10.27
N THR A 176 -8.31 9.38 11.07
CA THR A 176 -9.54 9.63 11.84
C THR A 176 -9.31 9.94 13.31
N ASN A 177 -8.18 9.56 13.89
CA ASN A 177 -7.94 9.60 15.32
C ASN A 177 -6.81 10.57 15.75
N TYR A 178 -6.12 11.23 14.80
CA TYR A 178 -5.02 12.15 15.09
C TYR A 178 -5.32 13.53 14.49
N GLU A 179 -4.90 14.58 15.22
CA GLU A 179 -5.13 15.96 14.81
C GLU A 179 -4.49 16.28 13.45
N ASN A 180 -3.26 15.79 13.23
CA ASN A 180 -2.56 15.96 11.96
C ASN A 180 -3.18 15.13 10.81
N GLY A 181 -4.15 14.26 11.07
CA GLY A 181 -4.95 13.57 10.06
C GLY A 181 -5.64 14.51 9.07
N SER A 182 -5.91 15.76 9.48
CA SER A 182 -6.48 16.82 8.64
C SER A 182 -5.60 17.25 7.45
N TYR A 183 -4.30 16.96 7.49
CA TYR A 183 -3.40 17.20 6.35
C TYR A 183 -3.62 16.25 5.17
N TYR A 184 -4.13 15.03 5.42
CA TYR A 184 -4.35 14.08 4.33
C TYR A 184 -5.45 14.53 3.37
N LYS A 185 -5.22 14.32 2.06
CA LYS A 185 -6.14 14.66 0.98
C LYS A 185 -6.55 13.45 0.14
N ALA A 186 -5.81 12.35 0.25
CA ALA A 186 -6.11 11.09 -0.42
C ALA A 186 -5.72 9.91 0.46
N MET A 187 -6.56 8.88 0.47
CA MET A 187 -6.28 7.63 1.16
C MET A 187 -6.43 6.45 0.21
N TYR A 188 -5.51 5.48 0.33
CA TYR A 188 -5.57 4.20 -0.38
C TYR A 188 -5.26 3.06 0.59
N THR A 189 -6.00 1.96 0.49
CA THR A 189 -5.64 0.75 1.22
C THR A 189 -5.81 -0.52 0.39
N ALA A 190 -4.87 -1.45 0.55
CA ALA A 190 -4.94 -2.78 -0.01
C ALA A 190 -5.13 -3.82 1.10
N SER A 191 -6.14 -4.67 0.96
CA SER A 191 -6.42 -5.80 1.87
C SER A 191 -6.46 -5.41 3.35
N THR A 192 -7.16 -4.31 3.68
CA THR A 192 -7.32 -3.85 5.07
C THR A 192 -7.88 -4.96 5.94
N THR A 193 -7.22 -5.27 7.05
CA THR A 193 -7.68 -6.27 8.01
C THR A 193 -9.11 -5.94 8.47
N SER A 194 -10.02 -6.91 8.36
CA SER A 194 -11.44 -6.71 8.63
C SER A 194 -11.74 -6.44 10.10
N SER A 195 -12.85 -5.78 10.38
CA SER A 195 -13.33 -5.49 11.74
C SER A 195 -13.60 -6.75 12.58
N PHE A 196 -13.71 -7.93 11.96
CA PHE A 196 -13.78 -9.20 12.70
C PHE A 196 -12.55 -9.40 13.58
N TRP A 197 -11.37 -9.11 13.04
CA TRP A 197 -10.10 -9.28 13.75
C TRP A 197 -9.88 -8.23 14.85
N GLY A 198 -10.59 -7.11 14.81
CA GLY A 198 -10.55 -6.05 15.84
C GLY A 198 -11.42 -6.31 17.07
N GLN A 199 -12.00 -7.53 17.23
CA GLN A 199 -12.74 -7.90 18.43
C GLN A 199 -11.78 -8.31 19.55
N GLU A 200 -12.22 -8.15 20.80
CA GLU A 200 -11.39 -8.38 22.00
C GLU A 200 -10.87 -9.82 22.10
N ASP A 201 -11.71 -10.80 21.72
CA ASP A 201 -11.40 -12.22 21.72
C ASP A 201 -10.61 -12.71 20.47
N LYS A 202 -10.23 -11.79 19.56
CA LYS A 202 -9.44 -12.05 18.35
C LYS A 202 -8.04 -11.44 18.46
N LEU A 203 -7.71 -10.47 17.60
CA LEU A 203 -6.40 -9.79 17.64
C LEU A 203 -6.37 -8.62 18.65
N GLY A 204 -7.54 -8.21 19.14
CA GLY A 204 -7.69 -7.14 20.13
C GLY A 204 -8.22 -5.83 19.57
N THR A 205 -8.71 -4.98 20.46
CA THR A 205 -9.42 -3.73 20.11
C THR A 205 -8.53 -2.66 19.46
N ASP A 206 -7.23 -2.77 19.59
CA ASP A 206 -6.26 -1.91 18.89
C ASP A 206 -6.20 -2.14 17.37
N TRP A 207 -6.88 -3.19 16.87
CA TRP A 207 -7.14 -3.44 15.46
C TRP A 207 -8.46 -2.86 14.97
N SER A 208 -9.23 -2.21 15.85
CA SER A 208 -10.48 -1.56 15.47
C SER A 208 -10.26 -0.24 14.75
N TYR A 209 -11.23 0.16 13.93
CA TYR A 209 -11.24 1.42 13.20
C TYR A 209 -12.68 1.86 12.89
N ASP A 210 -12.86 3.13 12.58
CA ASP A 210 -14.16 3.72 12.27
C ASP A 210 -14.13 4.49 10.94
N VAL A 211 -14.61 3.86 9.88
CA VAL A 211 -14.66 4.47 8.53
C VAL A 211 -15.72 5.56 8.39
N SER A 212 -16.68 5.66 9.33
CA SER A 212 -17.72 6.69 9.29
C SER A 212 -17.17 8.11 9.50
N LYS A 213 -15.97 8.22 10.05
CA LYS A 213 -15.27 9.49 10.28
C LYS A 213 -14.43 9.96 9.09
N ILE A 214 -14.33 9.16 8.02
CA ILE A 214 -13.54 9.52 6.85
C ILE A 214 -14.22 10.65 6.10
N SER A 215 -13.47 11.72 5.82
CA SER A 215 -13.93 12.91 5.10
C SER A 215 -13.12 13.24 3.85
N ILE A 216 -12.16 12.39 3.49
CA ILE A 216 -11.27 12.56 2.34
C ILE A 216 -11.46 11.44 1.31
N PRO A 217 -11.14 11.66 0.03
CA PRO A 217 -11.20 10.63 -1.01
C PRO A 217 -10.50 9.33 -0.61
N TYR A 218 -11.19 8.20 -0.78
CA TYR A 218 -10.71 6.89 -0.36
C TYR A 218 -10.91 5.81 -1.42
N PHE A 219 -9.82 5.20 -1.85
CA PHE A 219 -9.82 3.99 -2.67
C PHE A 219 -9.37 2.78 -1.85
N MET A 220 -10.22 1.76 -1.78
CA MET A 220 -9.97 0.51 -1.09
C MET A 220 -10.03 -0.67 -2.06
N VAL A 221 -9.08 -1.59 -1.96
CA VAL A 221 -9.02 -2.77 -2.81
C VAL A 221 -8.62 -4.01 -2.02
N THR A 222 -9.10 -5.19 -2.44
CA THR A 222 -8.72 -6.46 -1.84
C THR A 222 -8.59 -7.54 -2.91
N GLY A 223 -7.99 -8.68 -2.55
CA GLY A 223 -7.86 -9.83 -3.43
C GLY A 223 -9.10 -10.73 -3.42
N THR A 224 -9.17 -11.64 -4.40
CA THR A 224 -10.14 -12.73 -4.41
C THR A 224 -9.54 -14.07 -4.00
N GLY A 225 -8.23 -14.09 -3.69
CA GLY A 225 -7.54 -15.27 -3.20
C GLY A 225 -8.02 -15.70 -1.81
N PRO A 226 -7.78 -16.96 -1.44
CA PRO A 226 -8.40 -17.55 -0.24
C PRO A 226 -7.98 -16.87 1.06
N PHE A 227 -6.78 -16.31 1.15
CA PHE A 227 -6.31 -15.65 2.36
C PHE A 227 -6.99 -14.29 2.58
N ASP A 228 -7.24 -13.52 1.52
CA ASP A 228 -8.01 -12.29 1.59
C ASP A 228 -9.52 -12.54 1.70
N ALA A 229 -10.05 -13.35 0.79
CA ALA A 229 -11.49 -13.53 0.67
C ALA A 229 -12.09 -14.41 1.79
N GLY A 230 -11.38 -15.47 2.19
CA GLY A 230 -11.97 -16.50 3.05
C GLY A 230 -13.23 -17.13 2.44
N THR A 231 -14.02 -17.77 3.29
CA THR A 231 -15.33 -18.38 2.91
C THR A 231 -16.49 -17.80 3.72
N ALA A 232 -16.20 -17.02 4.76
CA ALA A 232 -17.20 -16.37 5.61
C ALA A 232 -17.98 -15.31 4.84
N LYS A 233 -19.33 -15.32 5.01
CA LYS A 233 -20.23 -14.39 4.33
C LYS A 233 -20.49 -13.11 5.11
N ASP A 234 -20.20 -13.12 6.40
CA ASP A 234 -20.42 -11.99 7.31
C ASP A 234 -19.53 -12.10 8.55
N ILE A 235 -19.61 -11.10 9.43
CA ILE A 235 -18.82 -10.99 10.66
C ILE A 235 -19.17 -12.05 11.71
N THR A 236 -20.34 -12.69 11.61
CA THR A 236 -20.83 -13.65 12.64
C THR A 236 -20.29 -15.06 12.42
N ALA A 237 -19.75 -15.35 11.24
CA ALA A 237 -19.15 -16.65 10.94
C ALA A 237 -17.91 -16.88 11.82
N ILE A 238 -17.90 -18.00 12.55
CA ILE A 238 -16.78 -18.36 13.46
C ILE A 238 -15.55 -18.81 12.65
N GLU A 239 -15.79 -19.49 11.54
CA GLU A 239 -14.73 -20.06 10.67
C GLU A 239 -14.75 -19.42 9.29
N GLY A 240 -13.64 -19.58 8.57
CA GLY A 240 -13.53 -19.13 7.19
C GLY A 240 -13.36 -17.62 7.00
N GLN A 241 -13.05 -16.87 8.06
CA GLN A 241 -12.79 -15.43 7.95
C GLN A 241 -11.47 -15.19 7.20
N GLY A 242 -11.56 -14.46 6.08
CA GLY A 242 -10.40 -13.94 5.40
C GLY A 242 -9.85 -12.67 6.08
N ILE A 243 -8.73 -12.19 5.61
CA ILE A 243 -8.17 -10.93 6.11
C ILE A 243 -9.05 -9.74 5.69
N CYS A 244 -9.44 -9.69 4.41
CA CYS A 244 -10.31 -8.63 3.87
C CYS A 244 -11.40 -9.23 2.95
N PRO A 245 -12.38 -9.98 3.50
CA PRO A 245 -13.45 -10.59 2.71
C PRO A 245 -14.38 -9.54 2.07
N LEU A 246 -15.14 -9.94 1.05
CA LEU A 246 -16.08 -9.04 0.36
C LEU A 246 -17.04 -8.36 1.32
N TRP A 247 -17.58 -9.08 2.31
CA TRP A 247 -18.51 -8.50 3.28
C TRP A 247 -17.87 -7.31 4.03
N SER A 248 -16.55 -7.40 4.34
CA SER A 248 -15.83 -6.38 5.09
C SER A 248 -15.59 -5.11 4.26
N ILE A 249 -15.05 -5.26 3.04
CA ILE A 249 -14.80 -4.10 2.18
C ILE A 249 -16.11 -3.43 1.77
N SER A 250 -17.17 -4.19 1.50
CA SER A 250 -18.51 -3.67 1.20
C SER A 250 -19.11 -2.94 2.41
N LYS A 251 -18.96 -3.48 3.63
CA LYS A 251 -19.38 -2.83 4.85
C LYS A 251 -18.67 -1.48 5.02
N ASN A 252 -17.34 -1.46 4.84
CA ASN A 252 -16.56 -0.22 4.92
C ASN A 252 -17.07 0.81 3.89
N TYR A 253 -17.21 0.41 2.63
CA TYR A 253 -17.70 1.28 1.56
C TYR A 253 -19.06 1.92 1.91
N ASN A 254 -19.99 1.12 2.41
CA ASN A 254 -21.35 1.58 2.75
C ASN A 254 -21.41 2.46 4.01
N HIS A 255 -20.40 2.39 4.90
CA HIS A 255 -20.35 3.21 6.12
C HIS A 255 -19.58 4.52 5.95
N ILE A 256 -18.75 4.64 4.90
CA ILE A 256 -18.14 5.94 4.54
C ILE A 256 -19.26 6.88 4.06
N PRO A 257 -19.29 8.16 4.53
CA PRO A 257 -20.33 9.11 4.12
C PRO A 257 -20.45 9.26 2.60
N ASP A 258 -21.66 9.40 2.07
CA ASP A 258 -21.89 9.52 0.64
C ASP A 258 -21.38 10.82 0.01
N ILE A 259 -21.05 11.82 0.83
CA ILE A 259 -20.39 13.05 0.40
C ILE A 259 -18.89 12.88 0.13
N VAL A 260 -18.34 11.68 0.38
CA VAL A 260 -16.93 11.34 0.16
C VAL A 260 -16.77 10.63 -1.17
N THR A 261 -15.82 11.07 -1.99
CA THR A 261 -15.38 10.29 -3.16
C THR A 261 -14.78 8.97 -2.68
N LYS A 262 -15.41 7.86 -3.03
CA LYS A 262 -15.01 6.52 -2.57
C LYS A 262 -15.07 5.49 -3.69
N VAL A 263 -14.08 4.62 -3.73
CA VAL A 263 -13.99 3.49 -4.68
C VAL A 263 -13.68 2.23 -3.91
N MET A 264 -14.33 1.13 -4.28
CA MET A 264 -13.90 -0.21 -3.87
C MET A 264 -13.83 -1.14 -5.06
N ALA A 265 -12.90 -2.10 -5.02
CA ALA A 265 -12.79 -3.16 -6.02
C ALA A 265 -12.10 -4.40 -5.45
N ARG A 266 -12.27 -5.55 -6.11
CA ARG A 266 -11.49 -6.77 -5.80
C ARG A 266 -10.67 -7.23 -7.00
N ARG A 267 -9.36 -7.44 -6.77
CA ARG A 267 -8.44 -7.96 -7.80
C ARG A 267 -8.62 -9.45 -7.97
N VAL A 268 -8.99 -9.89 -9.18
CA VAL A 268 -9.25 -11.29 -9.54
C VAL A 268 -7.95 -12.10 -9.47
N ASN A 269 -8.03 -13.32 -8.94
CA ASN A 269 -6.92 -14.27 -8.85
C ASN A 269 -5.66 -13.70 -8.15
N THR A 270 -5.86 -12.76 -7.24
CA THR A 270 -4.79 -12.18 -6.44
C THR A 270 -5.08 -12.42 -4.97
N ASP A 271 -4.06 -12.79 -4.22
CA ASP A 271 -4.17 -13.00 -2.78
C ASP A 271 -3.33 -11.99 -2.00
N HIS A 272 -3.53 -11.93 -0.72
CA HIS A 272 -3.06 -10.93 0.25
C HIS A 272 -1.65 -10.39 -0.01
N GLY A 273 -0.64 -11.27 -0.06
CA GLY A 273 0.77 -10.87 -0.22
C GLY A 273 1.10 -10.27 -1.59
N ALA A 274 0.28 -10.54 -2.62
CA ALA A 274 0.50 -10.03 -3.96
C ALA A 274 -0.24 -8.72 -4.24
N MET A 275 -1.11 -8.28 -3.32
CA MET A 275 -1.92 -7.07 -3.49
C MET A 275 -1.08 -5.80 -3.59
N LEU A 276 0.04 -5.71 -2.87
CA LEU A 276 0.95 -4.56 -2.95
C LEU A 276 1.47 -4.26 -4.36
N PHE A 277 1.64 -5.29 -5.18
CA PHE A 277 2.23 -5.14 -6.51
C PHE A 277 1.18 -5.15 -7.61
N ASN A 278 0.19 -6.04 -7.52
CA ASN A 278 -0.76 -6.27 -8.60
C ASN A 278 -1.83 -5.16 -8.75
N VAL A 279 -1.95 -4.27 -7.77
CA VAL A 279 -2.92 -3.15 -7.79
C VAL A 279 -2.26 -1.78 -7.83
N ASP A 280 -0.93 -1.77 -7.98
CA ASP A 280 -0.11 -0.57 -7.91
C ASP A 280 -0.44 0.45 -9.01
N GLY A 281 -0.78 0.00 -10.21
CA GLY A 281 -1.19 0.88 -11.30
C GLY A 281 -2.38 1.77 -10.94
N TYR A 282 -3.44 1.19 -10.37
CA TYR A 282 -4.57 2.02 -9.93
C TYR A 282 -4.30 2.76 -8.61
N MET A 283 -3.44 2.28 -7.73
CA MET A 283 -2.98 3.08 -6.58
C MET A 283 -2.27 4.35 -7.05
N THR A 284 -1.34 4.21 -7.99
CA THR A 284 -0.59 5.33 -8.56
C THR A 284 -1.51 6.28 -9.31
N SER A 285 -2.41 5.77 -10.15
CA SER A 285 -3.44 6.56 -10.84
C SER A 285 -4.32 7.34 -9.86
N TRP A 286 -4.72 6.72 -8.73
CA TRP A 286 -5.49 7.38 -7.68
C TRP A 286 -4.77 8.59 -7.10
N PHE A 287 -3.49 8.43 -6.71
CA PHE A 287 -2.71 9.54 -6.18
C PHE A 287 -2.37 10.59 -7.23
N MET A 288 -2.13 10.20 -8.49
CA MET A 288 -1.95 11.14 -9.61
C MET A 288 -3.20 12.00 -9.81
N TRP A 289 -4.39 11.39 -9.80
CA TRP A 289 -5.63 12.13 -9.90
C TRP A 289 -5.85 13.07 -8.72
N ILE A 290 -5.90 12.53 -7.50
CA ILE A 290 -6.36 13.31 -6.33
C ILE A 290 -5.30 14.33 -5.87
N LEU A 291 -4.02 13.99 -5.90
CA LEU A 291 -2.95 14.84 -5.36
C LEU A 291 -2.27 15.73 -6.42
N LYS A 292 -2.37 15.36 -7.70
CA LYS A 292 -1.70 16.10 -8.79
C LYS A 292 -2.68 16.63 -9.84
N GLY A 293 -3.97 16.31 -9.73
CA GLY A 293 -4.99 16.77 -10.69
C GLY A 293 -4.86 16.15 -12.08
N ASP A 294 -4.25 14.95 -12.20
CA ASP A 294 -4.06 14.26 -13.48
C ASP A 294 -5.41 13.76 -14.02
N GLU A 295 -5.94 14.43 -15.04
CA GLU A 295 -7.24 14.13 -15.64
C GLU A 295 -7.25 12.78 -16.39
N GLU A 296 -6.12 12.34 -16.94
CA GLU A 296 -6.03 11.02 -17.56
C GLU A 296 -6.14 9.92 -16.50
N ALA A 297 -5.44 10.07 -15.38
CA ALA A 297 -5.55 9.17 -14.24
C ALA A 297 -6.97 9.11 -13.66
N ALA A 298 -7.69 10.23 -13.66
CA ALA A 298 -9.07 10.34 -13.21
C ALA A 298 -10.03 9.44 -13.99
N ASN A 299 -9.78 9.22 -15.29
CA ASN A 299 -10.63 8.35 -16.13
C ASN A 299 -10.63 6.88 -15.68
N ALA A 300 -9.71 6.48 -14.82
CA ALA A 300 -9.77 5.16 -14.17
C ALA A 300 -10.99 5.02 -13.25
N PHE A 301 -11.54 6.14 -12.71
CA PHE A 301 -12.51 6.14 -11.61
C PHE A 301 -13.76 6.98 -11.88
N ILE A 302 -13.79 7.83 -12.92
CA ILE A 302 -14.89 8.76 -13.14
C ILE A 302 -15.84 8.27 -14.23
N GLY A 303 -17.15 8.44 -13.98
CA GLY A 303 -18.22 8.20 -14.94
C GLY A 303 -18.58 6.72 -15.11
N ASN A 304 -19.58 6.48 -15.94
CA ASN A 304 -20.10 5.13 -16.23
C ASN A 304 -19.09 4.28 -17.02
N ASP A 305 -18.12 4.93 -17.65
CA ASP A 305 -17.09 4.34 -18.47
C ASP A 305 -15.74 4.23 -17.75
N ALA A 306 -15.71 4.44 -16.44
CA ALA A 306 -14.51 4.32 -15.62
C ALA A 306 -13.75 3.02 -15.93
N GLU A 307 -12.45 3.13 -16.20
CA GLU A 307 -11.65 2.00 -16.69
C GLU A 307 -11.69 0.80 -15.75
N ILE A 308 -11.63 1.03 -14.44
CA ILE A 308 -11.64 -0.04 -13.43
C ILE A 308 -12.92 -0.90 -13.47
N ILE A 309 -14.06 -0.34 -13.90
CA ILE A 309 -15.33 -1.08 -14.05
C ILE A 309 -15.23 -2.05 -15.23
N LYS A 310 -14.56 -1.64 -16.31
CA LYS A 310 -14.39 -2.43 -17.53
C LYS A 310 -13.23 -3.41 -17.48
N ASN A 311 -12.39 -3.28 -16.46
CA ASN A 311 -11.17 -4.08 -16.33
C ASN A 311 -11.51 -5.52 -15.87
N PRO A 312 -11.29 -6.56 -16.72
CA PRO A 312 -11.63 -7.95 -16.36
C PRO A 312 -10.77 -8.53 -15.23
N LEU A 313 -9.71 -7.83 -14.83
CA LEU A 313 -8.87 -8.19 -13.69
C LEU A 313 -9.43 -7.67 -12.37
N TYR A 314 -10.57 -6.95 -12.40
CA TYR A 314 -11.27 -6.47 -11.21
C TYR A 314 -12.75 -6.89 -11.22
N GLN A 315 -13.30 -7.07 -10.05
CA GLN A 315 -14.72 -7.41 -9.84
C GLN A 315 -15.25 -6.71 -8.58
N ASP A 316 -16.57 -6.76 -8.37
CA ASP A 316 -17.27 -6.16 -7.23
C ASP A 316 -16.94 -4.65 -7.08
N THR A 317 -16.70 -3.98 -8.20
CA THR A 317 -16.34 -2.56 -8.23
C THR A 317 -17.53 -1.68 -7.91
N GLN A 318 -17.36 -0.79 -6.95
CA GLN A 318 -18.32 0.26 -6.61
C GLN A 318 -17.60 1.61 -6.58
N ILE A 319 -18.23 2.61 -7.17
CA ILE A 319 -17.69 3.96 -7.31
C ILE A 319 -18.75 4.97 -6.88
N ASN A 320 -18.33 5.91 -6.04
CA ASN A 320 -19.07 7.14 -5.73
C ASN A 320 -18.10 8.31 -5.87
N VAL A 321 -18.16 9.01 -6.98
CA VAL A 321 -17.33 10.21 -7.24
C VAL A 321 -18.16 11.44 -7.08
N ILE A 322 -17.74 12.32 -6.18
CA ILE A 322 -18.34 13.65 -6.00
C ILE A 322 -17.69 14.60 -6.99
N THR A 323 -18.40 14.92 -8.04
CA THR A 323 -18.01 16.00 -8.97
C THR A 323 -18.34 17.35 -8.32
N LYS A 324 -17.34 18.20 -8.19
CA LYS A 324 -17.51 19.59 -7.75
C LYS A 324 -18.08 20.44 -8.87
#